data_2284f64cbdfb3865c76510fcae049fb7
#
_entry.id   2284f64cbdfb3865c76510fcae049fb7
#
_cell.length_a   1.000
_cell.length_b   1.000
_cell.length_c   1.000
_cell.angle_alpha   90.00
_cell.angle_beta   90.00
_cell.angle_gamma   90.00
#
_symmetry.space_group_name_H-M   'P 1'
#
loop_
_entity.id
_entity.type
_entity.pdbx_description
1 polymer ?
#
loop_
_entity_poly.entity_id
_entity_poly.type
_entity_poly.pdbx_seq_one_letter_code
_entity_poly.pdbx_strand_id
1 'polypeptide(L)'
;MKLSFITQAISSNSDQSSSIFKFNSISALSLIAAACILTPTAHADDKVVAGYFADWQYLNKDYPYTVDDIPADKLSHIIYAFLSMCGPHSGAGEPVQKQIKQQCADKEPYTAIIVDKEAALEVDFGDVNVDVAYKGHFAQLAQLKADNQNIKILPSFGGWTMSEPFHAMAKDPKAIAHFSKTAVELIQKYDFFDGIDLDWEYPGGGGLTTSPWNPDTKLTDEQKALEREAFTLLVKTIRSDLDALSKTTQRDYELSTAVGVGAKAAQIDWNAASPYLTNMFAMTYDFLGGWGTQTGHTTNLHATERSWWGMGADVFINQMIEQGIPNEKLVIGAAFYGRGWQGTKDFAGELPKGDLVSEQGAQFGTGENGYFMFWDLMNNYSSKQGYEYKYDEQAQAPYLWNPDKKVFISFEDQRSIKAKAEWAKKSDLGGIFTWELSGDPS
;
A
#
# COMPACT_ATOMS: atom_id res chain seq x y z
N MET A 1 -17.45 3.23 -0.91
CA MET A 1 -16.93 3.43 -2.29
C MET A 1 -16.77 2.05 -2.91
N LYS A 2 -17.30 1.78 -4.09
CA LYS A 2 -17.25 0.40 -4.60
C LYS A 2 -15.95 0.15 -5.36
N LEU A 3 -15.10 -0.74 -4.90
CA LEU A 3 -13.90 -1.22 -5.61
C LEU A 3 -14.20 -1.62 -7.07
N SER A 4 -15.46 -1.97 -7.38
CA SER A 4 -15.94 -2.22 -8.75
C SER A 4 -15.64 -1.08 -9.74
N PHE A 5 -15.56 0.17 -9.29
CA PHE A 5 -15.25 1.29 -10.15
C PHE A 5 -13.77 1.41 -10.49
N ILE A 6 -12.91 1.00 -9.57
CA ILE A 6 -11.45 0.94 -9.82
C ILE A 6 -11.18 -0.07 -10.93
N THR A 7 -11.75 -1.27 -10.83
CA THR A 7 -11.60 -2.33 -11.83
C THR A 7 -12.19 -1.90 -13.18
N GLN A 8 -13.36 -1.24 -13.18
CA GLN A 8 -14.02 -0.80 -14.40
C GLN A 8 -13.27 0.34 -15.12
N ALA A 9 -12.66 1.28 -14.39
CA ALA A 9 -11.85 2.35 -14.98
C ALA A 9 -10.57 1.82 -15.64
N ILE A 10 -10.05 0.70 -15.17
CA ILE A 10 -8.83 0.07 -15.70
C ILE A 10 -9.14 -0.89 -16.87
N SER A 11 -10.28 -1.61 -16.87
CA SER A 11 -10.61 -2.65 -17.85
C SER A 11 -11.38 -2.19 -19.11
N SER A 12 -11.88 -0.96 -19.20
CA SER A 12 -12.87 -0.51 -20.18
C SER A 12 -12.34 -0.13 -21.57
N ASN A 13 -11.37 -0.87 -22.20
CA ASN A 13 -10.94 -0.56 -23.56
C ASN A 13 -10.56 -1.78 -24.45
N SER A 14 -11.24 -2.93 -24.32
CA SER A 14 -10.96 -4.09 -25.21
C SER A 14 -11.98 -4.37 -26.31
N ASP A 15 -12.99 -3.50 -26.53
CA ASP A 15 -13.96 -3.71 -27.60
C ASP A 15 -14.08 -2.49 -28.51
N GLN A 16 -13.25 -2.43 -29.54
CA GLN A 16 -13.61 -1.90 -30.87
C GLN A 16 -12.48 -2.18 -31.88
N SER A 17 -12.55 -3.30 -32.61
CA SER A 17 -12.37 -3.35 -34.04
C SER A 17 -12.40 -4.79 -34.57
N SER A 18 -13.56 -5.24 -35.00
CA SER A 18 -13.65 -6.35 -35.95
C SER A 18 -14.34 -5.85 -37.20
N SER A 19 -13.58 -5.48 -38.21
CA SER A 19 -14.07 -5.36 -39.59
C SER A 19 -13.62 -6.56 -40.39
N ILE A 20 -14.61 -7.22 -40.90
CA ILE A 20 -14.66 -8.41 -41.73
C ILE A 20 -13.87 -8.22 -43.04
N PHE A 21 -12.92 -9.13 -43.35
CA PHE A 21 -12.58 -9.47 -44.72
C PHE A 21 -12.54 -10.98 -44.88
N LYS A 22 -13.48 -11.49 -45.70
CA LYS A 22 -13.45 -12.85 -46.27
C LYS A 22 -12.49 -12.89 -47.42
N PHE A 23 -11.59 -13.90 -47.48
CA PHE A 23 -11.07 -14.45 -48.74
C PHE A 23 -10.87 -15.95 -48.62
N ASN A 24 -11.14 -16.60 -49.74
CA ASN A 24 -11.27 -18.03 -49.98
C ASN A 24 -9.95 -18.81 -49.99
N SER A 25 -10.12 -20.07 -49.63
CA SER A 25 -9.30 -21.27 -49.83
C SER A 25 -8.30 -21.29 -50.99
N ILE A 26 -7.09 -21.87 -50.74
CA ILE A 26 -6.44 -22.92 -51.56
C ILE A 26 -5.38 -23.64 -50.67
N SER A 27 -5.38 -24.97 -50.80
CA SER A 27 -4.54 -25.94 -50.12
C SER A 27 -3.12 -26.02 -50.65
N ALA A 28 -2.12 -26.27 -49.79
CA ALA A 28 -0.96 -27.11 -50.07
C ALA A 28 -0.27 -27.54 -48.77
N LEU A 29 -0.11 -28.85 -48.59
CA LEU A 29 0.72 -29.48 -47.55
C LEU A 29 2.20 -29.11 -47.75
N SER A 30 2.86 -28.75 -46.66
CA SER A 30 4.29 -29.00 -46.45
C SER A 30 4.59 -29.07 -44.95
N LEU A 31 4.97 -30.24 -44.45
CA LEU A 31 5.53 -30.46 -43.15
C LEU A 31 6.85 -29.71 -43.01
N ILE A 32 6.91 -28.77 -42.07
CA ILE A 32 8.16 -28.36 -41.43
C ILE A 32 7.86 -28.32 -39.93
N ALA A 33 8.48 -29.25 -39.19
CA ALA A 33 8.52 -29.21 -37.75
C ALA A 33 9.38 -28.02 -37.28
N ALA A 34 8.76 -26.91 -37.03
CA ALA A 34 9.38 -25.80 -36.30
C ALA A 34 9.04 -25.97 -34.82
N ALA A 35 10.06 -26.20 -34.00
CA ALA A 35 9.94 -26.14 -32.56
C ALA A 35 9.46 -24.71 -32.18
N CYS A 36 8.18 -24.57 -31.92
CA CYS A 36 7.66 -23.38 -31.29
C CYS A 36 8.21 -23.32 -29.86
N ILE A 37 9.26 -22.56 -29.67
CA ILE A 37 9.56 -21.99 -28.36
C ILE A 37 8.36 -21.13 -28.04
N LEU A 38 7.47 -21.64 -27.17
CA LEU A 38 6.44 -20.86 -26.51
C LEU A 38 7.16 -19.88 -25.60
N THR A 39 7.48 -18.70 -26.10
CA THR A 39 7.66 -17.55 -25.22
C THR A 39 6.31 -17.33 -24.57
N PRO A 40 6.22 -17.30 -23.22
CA PRO A 40 4.99 -16.87 -22.59
C PRO A 40 4.72 -15.45 -23.10
N THR A 41 3.63 -15.29 -23.85
CA THR A 41 3.09 -13.96 -24.11
C THR A 41 2.69 -13.43 -22.73
N ALA A 42 3.48 -12.51 -22.19
CA ALA A 42 3.03 -11.69 -21.09
C ALA A 42 1.65 -11.15 -21.51
N HIS A 43 0.64 -11.45 -20.72
CA HIS A 43 -0.67 -10.85 -20.88
C HIS A 43 -0.50 -9.37 -20.53
N ALA A 44 -0.32 -8.56 -21.57
CA ALA A 44 -0.16 -7.13 -21.46
C ALA A 44 -1.52 -6.47 -21.28
N ASP A 45 -2.24 -6.69 -20.15
CA ASP A 45 -3.39 -5.82 -19.84
C ASP A 45 -3.94 -5.92 -18.41
N ASP A 46 -3.44 -6.77 -17.53
CA ASP A 46 -3.98 -6.83 -16.17
C ASP A 46 -3.22 -5.88 -15.22
N LYS A 47 -3.73 -4.65 -15.11
CA LYS A 47 -3.18 -3.69 -14.14
C LYS A 47 -3.44 -4.17 -12.71
N VAL A 48 -2.48 -3.88 -11.82
CA VAL A 48 -2.60 -4.18 -10.39
C VAL A 48 -3.76 -3.37 -9.79
N VAL A 49 -4.66 -4.07 -9.11
CA VAL A 49 -5.65 -3.50 -8.20
C VAL A 49 -5.42 -4.15 -6.84
N ALA A 50 -4.75 -3.43 -5.95
CA ALA A 50 -4.33 -3.97 -4.67
C ALA A 50 -5.03 -3.29 -3.48
N GLY A 51 -5.14 -4.02 -2.37
CA GLY A 51 -5.60 -3.45 -1.12
C GLY A 51 -4.81 -3.98 0.06
N TYR A 52 -4.42 -3.09 0.96
CA TYR A 52 -3.87 -3.48 2.25
C TYR A 52 -4.99 -3.95 3.16
N PHE A 53 -4.83 -5.14 3.73
CA PHE A 53 -5.71 -5.69 4.76
C PHE A 53 -5.03 -5.54 6.11
N ALA A 54 -5.60 -4.69 6.97
CA ALA A 54 -5.10 -4.42 8.30
C ALA A 54 -5.63 -5.47 9.29
N ASP A 55 -4.75 -6.33 9.81
CA ASP A 55 -5.10 -7.51 10.59
C ASP A 55 -5.78 -7.22 11.93
N TRP A 56 -5.64 -5.99 12.45
CA TRP A 56 -6.27 -5.54 13.71
C TRP A 56 -7.72 -5.05 13.56
N GLN A 57 -8.23 -4.89 12.33
CA GLN A 57 -9.55 -4.29 12.11
C GLN A 57 -10.72 -5.19 12.50
N TYR A 58 -10.50 -6.47 12.73
CA TYR A 58 -11.51 -7.34 13.34
C TYR A 58 -11.88 -6.91 14.77
N LEU A 59 -11.02 -6.13 15.44
CA LEU A 59 -11.26 -5.57 16.78
C LEU A 59 -12.05 -4.26 16.76
N ASN A 60 -12.30 -3.70 15.57
CA ASN A 60 -13.08 -2.46 15.45
C ASN A 60 -14.54 -2.72 15.89
N LYS A 61 -14.98 -2.01 16.92
CA LYS A 61 -16.32 -2.23 17.52
C LYS A 61 -17.45 -1.70 16.66
N ASP A 62 -17.18 -0.66 15.88
CA ASP A 62 -18.20 0.02 15.05
C ASP A 62 -18.33 -0.66 13.70
N TYR A 63 -17.21 -1.18 13.19
CA TYR A 63 -17.14 -1.83 11.88
C TYR A 63 -16.03 -2.89 11.85
N PRO A 64 -16.27 -4.07 12.47
CA PRO A 64 -15.28 -5.16 12.40
C PRO A 64 -15.11 -5.62 10.96
N TYR A 65 -13.86 -5.85 10.56
CA TYR A 65 -13.50 -6.24 9.20
C TYR A 65 -12.57 -7.45 9.23
N THR A 66 -12.94 -8.49 8.52
CA THR A 66 -12.21 -9.76 8.42
C THR A 66 -11.88 -10.09 6.97
N VAL A 67 -11.20 -11.20 6.74
CA VAL A 67 -10.85 -11.64 5.38
C VAL A 67 -12.12 -11.95 4.55
N ASP A 68 -13.21 -12.37 5.18
CA ASP A 68 -14.47 -12.67 4.49
C ASP A 68 -15.15 -11.42 3.91
N ASP A 69 -14.79 -10.23 4.43
CA ASP A 69 -15.31 -8.95 3.94
C ASP A 69 -14.53 -8.43 2.71
N ILE A 70 -13.41 -9.07 2.35
CA ILE A 70 -12.58 -8.64 1.22
C ILE A 70 -13.29 -8.94 -0.09
N PRO A 71 -13.52 -7.94 -0.97
CA PRO A 71 -14.10 -8.13 -2.29
C PRO A 71 -13.05 -8.73 -3.26
N ALA A 72 -12.70 -10.00 -3.05
CA ALA A 72 -11.61 -10.67 -3.77
C ALA A 72 -11.80 -10.70 -5.30
N ASP A 73 -13.05 -10.68 -5.78
CA ASP A 73 -13.38 -10.62 -7.20
C ASP A 73 -13.05 -9.28 -7.87
N LYS A 74 -12.70 -8.26 -7.08
CA LYS A 74 -12.32 -6.91 -7.54
C LYS A 74 -10.83 -6.61 -7.40
N LEU A 75 -10.08 -7.52 -6.78
CA LEU A 75 -8.68 -7.32 -6.48
C LEU A 75 -7.80 -8.30 -7.26
N SER A 76 -6.63 -7.83 -7.65
CA SER A 76 -5.54 -8.70 -8.11
C SER A 76 -4.59 -9.06 -6.96
N HIS A 77 -4.47 -8.19 -5.94
CA HIS A 77 -3.54 -8.37 -4.83
C HIS A 77 -4.18 -8.00 -3.48
N ILE A 78 -3.88 -8.80 -2.48
CA ILE A 78 -4.13 -8.51 -1.05
C ILE A 78 -2.78 -8.42 -0.37
N ILE A 79 -2.52 -7.31 0.31
CA ILE A 79 -1.32 -7.09 1.09
C ILE A 79 -1.70 -7.19 2.57
N TYR A 80 -1.25 -8.25 3.24
CA TYR A 80 -1.56 -8.51 4.65
C TYR A 80 -0.68 -7.66 5.56
N ALA A 81 -1.22 -6.73 6.27
CA ALA A 81 -0.54 -5.79 7.14
C ALA A 81 -0.86 -6.06 8.62
N PHE A 82 0.13 -6.29 9.53
CA PHE A 82 1.55 -6.35 9.21
C PHE A 82 2.25 -7.52 9.93
N LEU A 83 3.26 -8.04 9.30
CA LEU A 83 4.26 -8.86 9.93
C LEU A 83 5.46 -8.00 10.33
N SER A 84 6.39 -8.56 11.13
CA SER A 84 7.61 -7.87 11.50
C SER A 84 8.78 -8.85 11.68
N MET A 85 9.83 -8.39 12.34
CA MET A 85 11.00 -9.20 12.71
C MET A 85 11.40 -8.96 14.17
N CYS A 86 12.15 -9.86 14.74
CA CYS A 86 12.70 -9.68 16.08
C CYS A 86 13.71 -8.54 16.11
N GLY A 87 13.48 -7.53 16.95
CA GLY A 87 14.33 -6.34 17.03
C GLY A 87 13.72 -5.25 17.88
N PRO A 88 14.28 -4.02 17.85
CA PRO A 88 13.73 -2.88 18.56
C PRO A 88 12.41 -2.40 17.92
N HIS A 89 11.43 -2.02 18.73
CA HIS A 89 10.10 -1.55 18.29
C HIS A 89 9.57 -0.44 19.22
N SER A 90 10.40 0.57 19.48
CA SER A 90 10.01 1.68 20.36
C SER A 90 8.84 2.52 19.81
N GLY A 91 8.62 2.49 18.49
CA GLY A 91 7.49 3.14 17.83
C GLY A 91 6.15 2.43 18.00
N ALA A 92 6.14 1.14 18.32
CA ALA A 92 4.92 0.37 18.51
C ALA A 92 4.30 0.61 19.90
N GLY A 93 2.98 0.47 20.00
CA GLY A 93 2.27 0.52 21.29
C GLY A 93 2.66 -0.63 22.21
N GLU A 94 2.51 -0.43 23.56
CA GLU A 94 2.89 -1.44 24.55
C GLU A 94 2.34 -2.85 24.30
N PRO A 95 1.07 -3.05 23.90
CA PRO A 95 0.54 -4.39 23.60
C PRO A 95 1.33 -5.08 22.48
N VAL A 96 1.63 -4.36 21.39
CA VAL A 96 2.38 -4.88 20.23
C VAL A 96 3.83 -5.19 20.63
N GLN A 97 4.50 -4.31 21.39
CA GLN A 97 5.85 -4.57 21.90
C GLN A 97 5.90 -5.85 22.76
N LYS A 98 4.86 -6.06 23.59
CA LYS A 98 4.74 -7.27 24.41
C LYS A 98 4.58 -8.53 23.57
N GLN A 99 3.73 -8.50 22.54
CA GLN A 99 3.55 -9.61 21.59
C GLN A 99 4.88 -9.93 20.89
N ILE A 100 5.57 -8.94 20.34
CA ILE A 100 6.87 -9.10 19.68
C ILE A 100 7.89 -9.72 20.66
N LYS A 101 7.99 -9.20 21.88
CA LYS A 101 8.90 -9.73 22.89
C LYS A 101 8.63 -11.21 23.22
N GLN A 102 7.35 -11.60 23.29
CA GLN A 102 6.97 -12.99 23.51
C GLN A 102 7.34 -13.89 22.31
N GLN A 103 7.09 -13.42 21.09
CA GLN A 103 7.42 -14.13 19.86
C GLN A 103 8.93 -14.33 19.67
N CYS A 104 9.75 -13.43 20.21
CA CYS A 104 11.19 -13.36 20.00
C CYS A 104 12.01 -13.94 21.16
N ALA A 105 11.37 -14.47 22.21
CA ALA A 105 12.06 -14.89 23.44
C ALA A 105 13.16 -15.94 23.21
N ASP A 106 12.98 -16.78 22.20
CA ASP A 106 13.85 -17.90 21.84
C ASP A 106 14.39 -17.83 20.39
N LYS A 107 14.28 -16.66 19.75
CA LYS A 107 14.70 -16.45 18.36
C LYS A 107 15.92 -15.54 18.27
N GLU A 108 16.67 -15.74 17.20
CA GLU A 108 17.74 -14.83 16.85
C GLU A 108 17.18 -13.44 16.44
N PRO A 109 17.94 -12.35 16.68
CA PRO A 109 17.58 -11.05 16.17
C PRO A 109 17.30 -11.06 14.66
N TYR A 110 16.35 -10.26 14.23
CA TYR A 110 15.91 -10.15 12.83
C TYR A 110 15.25 -11.41 12.22
N THR A 111 14.86 -12.39 13.05
CA THR A 111 13.98 -13.48 12.60
C THR A 111 12.61 -12.92 12.27
N ALA A 112 12.08 -13.23 11.09
CA ALA A 112 10.72 -12.87 10.66
C ALA A 112 9.66 -13.50 11.59
N ILE A 113 8.65 -12.73 11.97
CA ILE A 113 7.60 -13.15 12.91
C ILE A 113 6.21 -12.69 12.47
N ILE A 114 5.20 -13.45 12.86
CA ILE A 114 3.79 -13.03 12.88
C ILE A 114 3.58 -12.28 14.19
N VAL A 115 3.28 -10.99 14.12
CA VAL A 115 3.15 -10.13 15.31
C VAL A 115 1.91 -10.51 16.11
N ASP A 116 0.74 -10.41 15.50
CA ASP A 116 -0.52 -10.85 16.11
C ASP A 116 -0.83 -12.31 15.73
N LYS A 117 -0.25 -13.22 16.51
CA LYS A 117 -0.45 -14.66 16.31
C LYS A 117 -1.88 -15.09 16.60
N GLU A 118 -2.55 -14.42 17.52
CA GLU A 118 -3.92 -14.73 17.88
C GLU A 118 -4.85 -14.46 16.70
N ALA A 119 -4.79 -13.24 16.12
CA ALA A 119 -5.56 -12.89 14.94
C ALA A 119 -5.21 -13.75 13.72
N ALA A 120 -3.91 -13.97 13.49
CA ALA A 120 -3.44 -14.68 12.30
C ALA A 120 -3.75 -16.19 12.33
N LEU A 121 -3.68 -16.87 13.50
CA LEU A 121 -3.62 -18.33 13.58
C LEU A 121 -4.60 -18.98 14.56
N GLU A 122 -5.25 -18.22 15.46
CA GLU A 122 -5.94 -18.81 16.62
C GLU A 122 -7.41 -18.42 16.72
N VAL A 123 -7.77 -17.18 16.39
CA VAL A 123 -9.17 -16.69 16.43
C VAL A 123 -10.04 -17.54 15.49
N ASP A 124 -11.20 -17.92 15.98
CA ASP A 124 -12.19 -18.64 15.19
C ASP A 124 -13.12 -17.64 14.47
N PHE A 125 -12.81 -17.35 13.21
CA PHE A 125 -13.65 -16.50 12.36
C PHE A 125 -14.72 -17.27 11.58
N GLY A 126 -14.89 -18.57 11.84
CA GLY A 126 -15.83 -19.42 11.16
C GLY A 126 -15.18 -20.59 10.43
N ASP A 127 -16.01 -21.43 9.83
CA ASP A 127 -15.57 -22.65 9.16
C ASP A 127 -14.91 -22.33 7.81
N VAL A 128 -13.75 -22.94 7.56
CA VAL A 128 -13.08 -22.99 6.26
C VAL A 128 -13.14 -24.43 5.71
N ASN A 129 -13.15 -24.57 4.39
CA ASN A 129 -13.21 -25.89 3.75
C ASN A 129 -11.81 -26.42 3.36
N VAL A 130 -10.76 -25.60 3.54
CA VAL A 130 -9.37 -26.00 3.31
C VAL A 130 -8.86 -26.80 4.51
N ASP A 131 -8.10 -27.87 4.25
CA ASP A 131 -7.49 -28.71 5.28
C ASP A 131 -6.18 -28.07 5.78
N VAL A 132 -6.30 -27.18 6.76
CA VAL A 132 -5.17 -26.50 7.40
C VAL A 132 -5.20 -26.68 8.91
N ALA A 133 -4.02 -26.75 9.53
CA ALA A 133 -3.87 -27.02 10.96
C ALA A 133 -3.94 -25.74 11.83
N TYR A 134 -4.37 -24.63 11.28
CA TYR A 134 -4.46 -23.33 11.95
C TYR A 134 -5.82 -22.67 11.65
N LYS A 135 -6.18 -21.69 12.46
CA LYS A 135 -7.37 -20.86 12.34
C LYS A 135 -6.99 -19.43 11.90
N GLY A 136 -7.76 -18.46 12.33
CA GLY A 136 -7.47 -17.04 12.16
C GLY A 136 -7.53 -16.58 10.72
N HIS A 137 -7.02 -15.38 10.48
CA HIS A 137 -6.97 -14.80 9.15
C HIS A 137 -6.23 -15.67 8.14
N PHE A 138 -5.21 -16.44 8.57
CA PHE A 138 -4.45 -17.30 7.66
C PHE A 138 -5.29 -18.46 7.13
N ALA A 139 -6.20 -19.03 7.93
CA ALA A 139 -7.12 -20.04 7.44
C ALA A 139 -8.13 -19.44 6.42
N GLN A 140 -8.67 -18.26 6.72
CA GLN A 140 -9.55 -17.54 5.79
C GLN A 140 -8.80 -17.15 4.50
N LEU A 141 -7.55 -16.67 4.58
CA LEU A 141 -6.73 -16.35 3.39
C LEU A 141 -6.40 -17.60 2.55
N ALA A 142 -6.13 -18.72 3.19
CA ALA A 142 -5.94 -20.00 2.48
C ALA A 142 -7.22 -20.42 1.74
N GLN A 143 -8.39 -20.27 2.37
CA GLN A 143 -9.69 -20.51 1.73
C GLN A 143 -9.92 -19.53 0.56
N LEU A 144 -9.72 -18.22 0.79
CA LEU A 144 -9.87 -17.20 -0.23
C LEU A 144 -8.97 -17.48 -1.45
N LYS A 145 -7.73 -17.91 -1.21
CA LYS A 145 -6.78 -18.30 -2.26
C LYS A 145 -7.25 -19.54 -3.03
N ALA A 146 -7.81 -20.53 -2.35
CA ALA A 146 -8.35 -21.73 -3.00
C ALA A 146 -9.54 -21.39 -3.92
N ASP A 147 -10.39 -20.47 -3.50
CA ASP A 147 -11.57 -20.03 -4.25
C ASP A 147 -11.20 -19.05 -5.40
N ASN A 148 -10.10 -18.30 -5.25
CA ASN A 148 -9.64 -17.26 -6.17
C ASN A 148 -8.16 -17.45 -6.52
N GLN A 149 -7.85 -18.46 -7.32
CA GLN A 149 -6.46 -18.88 -7.60
C GLN A 149 -5.57 -17.78 -8.22
N ASN A 150 -6.15 -16.83 -8.93
CA ASN A 150 -5.41 -15.75 -9.60
C ASN A 150 -5.03 -14.60 -8.67
N ILE A 151 -5.69 -14.43 -7.52
CA ILE A 151 -5.34 -13.37 -6.59
C ILE A 151 -3.97 -13.62 -5.98
N LYS A 152 -3.19 -12.55 -5.84
CA LYS A 152 -1.89 -12.59 -5.16
C LYS A 152 -2.05 -12.14 -3.72
N ILE A 153 -1.46 -12.86 -2.78
CA ILE A 153 -1.50 -12.54 -1.36
C ILE A 153 -0.07 -12.41 -0.86
N LEU A 154 0.30 -11.22 -0.37
CA LEU A 154 1.65 -10.93 0.11
C LEU A 154 1.60 -10.47 1.57
N PRO A 155 2.39 -11.05 2.48
CA PRO A 155 2.58 -10.47 3.80
C PRO A 155 3.49 -9.25 3.69
N SER A 156 3.09 -8.13 4.32
CA SER A 156 3.88 -6.92 4.42
C SER A 156 4.65 -6.87 5.73
N PHE A 157 5.93 -6.60 5.66
CA PHE A 157 6.82 -6.50 6.83
C PHE A 157 7.15 -5.04 7.11
N GLY A 158 6.81 -4.56 8.30
CA GLY A 158 7.12 -3.21 8.74
C GLY A 158 5.91 -2.34 9.04
N GLY A 159 5.74 -1.27 8.27
CA GLY A 159 4.75 -0.22 8.49
C GLY A 159 5.23 0.87 9.44
N TRP A 160 4.44 1.92 9.60
CA TRP A 160 4.79 3.14 10.34
C TRP A 160 5.36 2.90 11.74
N THR A 161 4.76 1.97 12.50
CA THR A 161 5.14 1.72 13.89
C THR A 161 6.18 0.63 14.08
N MET A 162 6.44 -0.20 13.04
CA MET A 162 7.30 -1.38 13.16
C MET A 162 8.52 -1.37 12.21
N SER A 163 8.89 -0.21 11.65
CA SER A 163 10.06 -0.06 10.77
C SER A 163 11.41 0.07 11.49
N GLU A 164 11.41 0.27 12.82
CA GLU A 164 12.65 0.47 13.57
C GLU A 164 13.70 -0.65 13.42
N PRO A 165 13.34 -1.95 13.41
CA PRO A 165 14.34 -3.00 13.28
C PRO A 165 15.05 -3.00 11.92
N PHE A 166 14.47 -2.46 10.86
CA PHE A 166 15.16 -2.30 9.57
C PHE A 166 16.39 -1.37 9.69
N HIS A 167 16.27 -0.26 10.43
CA HIS A 167 17.40 0.66 10.68
C HIS A 167 18.54 -0.02 11.43
N ALA A 168 18.22 -0.89 12.38
CA ALA A 168 19.19 -1.67 13.12
C ALA A 168 19.84 -2.76 12.25
N MET A 169 19.02 -3.48 11.46
CA MET A 169 19.43 -4.55 10.55
C MET A 169 20.34 -4.04 9.42
N ALA A 170 20.11 -2.82 8.93
CA ALA A 170 20.87 -2.21 7.84
C ALA A 170 22.39 -2.17 8.07
N LYS A 171 22.82 -2.26 9.32
CA LYS A 171 24.24 -2.20 9.72
C LYS A 171 24.99 -3.52 9.52
N ASP A 172 24.28 -4.63 9.30
CA ASP A 172 24.87 -5.96 9.21
C ASP A 172 24.28 -6.79 8.04
N PRO A 173 25.07 -7.04 6.98
CA PRO A 173 24.64 -7.88 5.87
C PRO A 173 24.23 -9.31 6.27
N LYS A 174 24.74 -9.85 7.40
CA LYS A 174 24.33 -11.16 7.90
C LYS A 174 22.94 -11.10 8.50
N ALA A 175 22.59 -10.01 9.17
CA ALA A 175 21.24 -9.77 9.67
C ALA A 175 20.22 -9.68 8.51
N ILE A 176 20.58 -8.98 7.42
CA ILE A 176 19.77 -8.93 6.19
C ILE A 176 19.55 -10.34 5.61
N ALA A 177 20.61 -11.13 5.50
CA ALA A 177 20.51 -12.51 4.99
C ALA A 177 19.67 -13.40 5.91
N HIS A 178 19.76 -13.23 7.24
CA HIS A 178 18.96 -13.98 8.21
C HIS A 178 17.48 -13.61 8.11
N PHE A 179 17.15 -12.31 8.05
CA PHE A 179 15.77 -11.85 7.83
C PHE A 179 15.20 -12.43 6.54
N SER A 180 15.91 -12.26 5.41
CA SER A 180 15.48 -12.79 4.10
C SER A 180 15.15 -14.26 4.17
N LYS A 181 16.06 -15.08 4.70
CA LYS A 181 15.88 -16.52 4.85
C LYS A 181 14.61 -16.83 5.66
N THR A 182 14.45 -16.22 6.83
CA THR A 182 13.33 -16.53 7.74
C THR A 182 11.98 -16.01 7.21
N ALA A 183 11.97 -14.91 6.46
CA ALA A 183 10.77 -14.41 5.79
C ALA A 183 10.35 -15.37 4.66
N VAL A 184 11.29 -15.88 3.87
CA VAL A 184 11.01 -16.87 2.82
C VAL A 184 10.57 -18.21 3.42
N GLU A 185 11.16 -18.68 4.52
CA GLU A 185 10.71 -19.85 5.26
C GLU A 185 9.26 -19.70 5.77
N LEU A 186 8.88 -18.48 6.18
CA LEU A 186 7.51 -18.17 6.64
C LEU A 186 6.51 -18.32 5.49
N ILE A 187 6.76 -17.73 4.32
CA ILE A 187 5.84 -17.87 3.17
C ILE A 187 5.84 -19.30 2.59
N GLN A 188 6.93 -20.03 2.69
CA GLN A 188 6.95 -21.45 2.33
C GLN A 188 6.09 -22.29 3.26
N LYS A 189 6.05 -21.96 4.56
CA LYS A 189 5.21 -22.62 5.55
C LYS A 189 3.73 -22.34 5.34
N TYR A 190 3.39 -21.13 4.95
CA TYR A 190 2.02 -20.68 4.68
C TYR A 190 1.89 -20.45 3.18
N ASP A 191 1.71 -21.54 2.44
CA ASP A 191 1.87 -21.64 0.99
C ASP A 191 0.78 -20.92 0.16
N PHE A 192 -0.21 -20.35 0.82
CA PHE A 192 -1.16 -19.43 0.18
C PHE A 192 -0.54 -18.06 -0.15
N PHE A 193 0.60 -17.71 0.46
CA PHE A 193 1.33 -16.50 0.11
C PHE A 193 2.04 -16.64 -1.24
N ASP A 194 2.01 -15.57 -2.04
CA ASP A 194 2.58 -15.48 -3.38
C ASP A 194 3.85 -14.61 -3.45
N GLY A 195 4.37 -14.19 -2.32
CA GLY A 195 5.55 -13.31 -2.28
C GLY A 195 5.72 -12.60 -0.95
N ILE A 196 6.47 -11.51 -0.98
CA ILE A 196 6.76 -10.66 0.19
C ILE A 196 6.56 -9.21 -0.21
N ASP A 197 5.95 -8.42 0.67
CA ASP A 197 5.93 -6.97 0.62
C ASP A 197 6.80 -6.37 1.74
N LEU A 198 7.49 -5.27 1.46
CA LEU A 198 8.31 -4.54 2.41
C LEU A 198 7.72 -3.14 2.61
N ASP A 199 7.41 -2.82 3.84
CA ASP A 199 6.97 -1.48 4.22
C ASP A 199 7.96 -0.86 5.24
N TRP A 200 9.18 -0.57 4.75
CA TRP A 200 10.17 0.13 5.55
C TRP A 200 9.95 1.63 5.46
N GLU A 201 9.50 2.24 6.55
CA GLU A 201 9.19 3.67 6.63
C GLU A 201 10.21 4.43 7.49
N TYR A 202 11.30 4.95 6.93
CA TYR A 202 11.75 4.91 5.54
C TYR A 202 13.26 4.64 5.51
N PRO A 203 13.78 3.94 4.50
CA PRO A 203 15.23 3.85 4.30
C PRO A 203 15.82 5.26 4.14
N GLY A 204 16.85 5.60 4.94
CA GLY A 204 17.40 6.96 5.00
C GLY A 204 16.65 7.91 5.94
N GLY A 205 15.64 7.40 6.69
CA GLY A 205 14.96 8.14 7.75
C GLY A 205 13.73 8.92 7.32
N GLY A 206 13.14 9.60 8.28
CA GLY A 206 11.89 10.38 8.09
C GLY A 206 10.64 9.65 8.56
N GLY A 207 10.77 8.45 9.13
CA GLY A 207 9.71 7.72 9.79
C GLY A 207 9.55 8.07 11.26
N LEU A 208 8.72 7.31 11.96
CA LEU A 208 8.34 7.54 13.35
C LEU A 208 9.55 7.57 14.30
N THR A 209 10.47 6.59 14.16
CA THR A 209 11.64 6.45 15.03
C THR A 209 12.91 7.11 14.47
N THR A 210 12.83 7.75 13.32
CA THR A 210 13.95 8.44 12.66
C THR A 210 13.54 9.82 12.13
N SER A 211 12.73 10.53 12.91
CA SER A 211 12.19 11.84 12.54
C SER A 211 13.30 12.87 12.30
N PRO A 212 13.30 13.57 11.16
CA PRO A 212 14.30 14.61 10.88
C PRO A 212 14.17 15.86 11.78
N TRP A 213 13.02 15.97 12.45
CA TRP A 213 12.71 17.08 13.38
C TRP A 213 13.12 16.79 14.83
N ASN A 214 13.52 15.54 15.12
CA ASN A 214 14.02 15.15 16.43
C ASN A 214 15.54 14.92 16.36
N PRO A 215 16.36 15.77 16.99
CA PRO A 215 17.82 15.64 16.94
C PRO A 215 18.34 14.33 17.51
N ASP A 216 17.60 13.69 18.43
CA ASP A 216 18.02 12.45 19.10
C ASP A 216 17.80 11.21 18.23
N THR A 217 16.88 11.29 17.26
CA THR A 217 16.53 10.18 16.37
C THR A 217 16.88 10.43 14.90
N LYS A 218 17.28 11.65 14.55
CA LYS A 218 17.67 12.02 13.19
C LYS A 218 18.91 11.25 12.75
N LEU A 219 18.81 10.59 11.60
CA LEU A 219 19.96 9.91 11.00
C LEU A 219 21.05 10.90 10.52
N THR A 220 22.31 10.52 10.69
CA THR A 220 23.43 11.21 10.06
C THR A 220 23.48 10.91 8.56
N ASP A 221 24.26 11.68 7.79
CA ASP A 221 24.37 11.45 6.35
C ASP A 221 25.06 10.12 6.03
N GLU A 222 25.99 9.66 6.89
CA GLU A 222 26.60 8.34 6.79
C GLU A 222 25.58 7.21 7.03
N GLN A 223 24.69 7.38 8.02
CA GLN A 223 23.63 6.41 8.28
C GLN A 223 22.64 6.34 7.13
N LYS A 224 22.25 7.48 6.54
CA LYS A 224 21.38 7.52 5.35
C LYS A 224 22.01 6.81 4.15
N ALA A 225 23.32 7.05 3.92
CA ALA A 225 24.05 6.37 2.84
C ALA A 225 24.08 4.86 3.06
N LEU A 226 24.36 4.42 4.30
CA LEU A 226 24.35 3.01 4.68
C LEU A 226 22.99 2.36 4.44
N GLU A 227 21.90 3.01 4.83
CA GLU A 227 20.55 2.47 4.66
C GLU A 227 20.12 2.41 3.18
N ARG A 228 20.58 3.34 2.34
CA ARG A 228 20.40 3.30 0.89
C ARG A 228 21.00 2.03 0.28
N GLU A 229 22.26 1.73 0.64
CA GLU A 229 22.95 0.52 0.19
C GLU A 229 22.28 -0.75 0.77
N ALA A 230 21.90 -0.69 2.05
CA ALA A 230 21.25 -1.80 2.75
C ALA A 230 19.88 -2.16 2.16
N PHE A 231 19.08 -1.17 1.75
CA PHE A 231 17.80 -1.41 1.08
C PHE A 231 18.00 -2.19 -0.24
N THR A 232 18.96 -1.74 -1.06
CA THR A 232 19.30 -2.43 -2.30
C THR A 232 19.78 -3.86 -2.04
N LEU A 233 20.63 -4.05 -1.02
CA LEU A 233 21.09 -5.39 -0.62
C LEU A 233 19.93 -6.26 -0.13
N LEU A 234 19.01 -5.70 0.65
CA LEU A 234 17.83 -6.39 1.19
C LEU A 234 16.94 -6.93 0.06
N VAL A 235 16.50 -6.06 -0.86
CA VAL A 235 15.62 -6.49 -1.95
C VAL A 235 16.30 -7.49 -2.89
N LYS A 236 17.60 -7.32 -3.15
CA LYS A 236 18.41 -8.27 -3.92
C LYS A 236 18.49 -9.64 -3.24
N THR A 237 18.70 -9.66 -1.92
CA THR A 237 18.84 -10.90 -1.14
C THR A 237 17.51 -11.65 -1.09
N ILE A 238 16.41 -10.96 -0.76
CA ILE A 238 15.07 -11.56 -0.76
C ILE A 238 14.71 -12.08 -2.16
N ARG A 239 14.97 -11.33 -3.23
CA ARG A 239 14.70 -11.79 -4.60
C ARG A 239 15.47 -13.08 -4.93
N SER A 240 16.75 -13.15 -4.52
CA SER A 240 17.56 -14.36 -4.72
C SER A 240 16.99 -15.57 -3.97
N ASP A 241 16.53 -15.38 -2.74
CA ASP A 241 15.95 -16.48 -1.92
C ASP A 241 14.57 -16.90 -2.46
N LEU A 242 13.74 -15.94 -2.93
CA LEU A 242 12.48 -16.23 -3.60
C LEU A 242 12.70 -16.98 -4.92
N ASP A 243 13.72 -16.63 -5.71
CA ASP A 243 14.07 -17.34 -6.94
C ASP A 243 14.57 -18.77 -6.67
N ALA A 244 15.24 -18.98 -5.54
CA ALA A 244 15.61 -20.32 -5.08
C ALA A 244 14.38 -21.14 -4.66
N LEU A 245 13.42 -20.52 -3.96
CA LEU A 245 12.14 -21.13 -3.60
C LEU A 245 11.33 -21.49 -4.83
N SER A 246 11.24 -20.59 -5.83
CA SER A 246 10.55 -20.81 -7.11
C SER A 246 11.03 -22.08 -7.83
N LYS A 247 12.33 -22.36 -7.80
CA LYS A 247 12.90 -23.56 -8.42
C LYS A 247 12.45 -24.87 -7.74
N THR A 248 12.15 -24.82 -6.44
CA THR A 248 11.72 -25.99 -5.69
C THR A 248 10.21 -26.20 -5.73
N THR A 249 9.44 -25.11 -5.73
CA THR A 249 7.97 -25.13 -5.69
C THR A 249 7.32 -25.08 -7.08
N GLN A 250 8.08 -24.70 -8.10
CA GLN A 250 7.59 -24.41 -9.47
C GLN A 250 6.49 -23.33 -9.49
N ARG A 251 6.59 -22.36 -8.54
CA ARG A 251 5.71 -21.19 -8.43
C ARG A 251 6.54 -19.93 -8.56
N ASP A 252 5.92 -18.89 -9.13
CA ASP A 252 6.52 -17.55 -9.16
C ASP A 252 6.13 -16.80 -7.87
N TYR A 253 7.10 -16.08 -7.30
CA TYR A 253 6.91 -15.26 -6.11
C TYR A 253 7.22 -13.80 -6.41
N GLU A 254 6.37 -12.92 -5.91
CA GLU A 254 6.53 -11.48 -6.06
C GLU A 254 7.33 -10.90 -4.90
N LEU A 255 8.01 -9.79 -5.18
CA LEU A 255 8.62 -8.93 -4.16
C LEU A 255 8.17 -7.51 -4.43
N SER A 256 7.43 -6.93 -3.50
CA SER A 256 6.97 -5.55 -3.58
C SER A 256 7.50 -4.69 -2.42
N THR A 257 7.32 -3.39 -2.53
CA THR A 257 7.63 -2.46 -1.45
C THR A 257 6.71 -1.25 -1.48
N ALA A 258 6.31 -0.77 -0.30
CA ALA A 258 5.74 0.56 -0.16
C ALA A 258 6.84 1.62 -0.34
N VAL A 259 6.50 2.71 -1.02
CA VAL A 259 7.44 3.80 -1.34
C VAL A 259 6.90 5.13 -0.83
N GLY A 260 7.62 5.76 0.08
CA GLY A 260 7.30 7.11 0.54
C GLY A 260 7.49 8.15 -0.57
N VAL A 261 6.73 9.23 -0.53
CA VAL A 261 6.80 10.28 -1.55
C VAL A 261 7.84 11.36 -1.29
N GLY A 262 8.21 12.12 -2.32
CA GLY A 262 9.11 13.27 -2.23
C GLY A 262 10.51 12.89 -1.77
N ALA A 263 11.02 13.58 -0.75
CA ALA A 263 12.39 13.35 -0.24
C ALA A 263 12.61 11.92 0.27
N LYS A 264 11.58 11.21 0.67
CA LYS A 264 11.66 9.81 1.16
C LYS A 264 12.01 8.86 0.00
N ALA A 265 11.35 8.99 -1.14
CA ALA A 265 11.68 8.24 -2.35
C ALA A 265 13.09 8.56 -2.85
N ALA A 266 13.51 9.82 -2.79
CA ALA A 266 14.81 10.29 -3.30
C ALA A 266 16.02 9.75 -2.52
N GLN A 267 15.81 9.06 -1.40
CA GLN A 267 16.89 8.47 -0.61
C GLN A 267 17.35 7.10 -1.11
N ILE A 268 16.66 6.50 -2.07
CA ILE A 268 16.97 5.17 -2.61
C ILE A 268 17.61 5.29 -4.00
N ASP A 269 18.56 4.40 -4.30
CA ASP A 269 19.04 4.18 -5.67
C ASP A 269 18.10 3.21 -6.40
N TRP A 270 17.07 3.77 -7.03
CA TRP A 270 16.05 2.97 -7.70
C TRP A 270 16.57 2.25 -8.95
N ASN A 271 17.60 2.78 -9.62
CA ASN A 271 18.23 2.06 -10.73
C ASN A 271 18.85 0.73 -10.26
N ALA A 272 19.40 0.72 -9.05
CA ALA A 272 19.98 -0.48 -8.45
C ALA A 272 18.94 -1.40 -7.81
N ALA A 273 17.87 -0.87 -7.22
CA ALA A 273 16.89 -1.63 -6.45
C ALA A 273 15.70 -2.16 -7.29
N SER A 274 15.17 -1.36 -8.22
CA SER A 274 13.95 -1.68 -8.98
C SER A 274 14.02 -2.97 -9.81
N PRO A 275 15.18 -3.42 -10.32
CA PRO A 275 15.24 -4.70 -11.02
C PRO A 275 14.82 -5.93 -10.19
N TYR A 276 14.93 -5.85 -8.87
CA TYR A 276 14.59 -6.94 -7.95
C TYR A 276 13.13 -6.93 -7.49
N LEU A 277 12.42 -5.84 -7.74
CA LEU A 277 11.05 -5.61 -7.30
C LEU A 277 10.05 -5.91 -8.42
N THR A 278 8.88 -6.44 -8.06
CA THR A 278 7.74 -6.66 -8.96
C THR A 278 6.88 -5.41 -9.01
N ASN A 279 6.39 -4.95 -7.86
CA ASN A 279 5.54 -3.79 -7.71
C ASN A 279 6.11 -2.81 -6.68
N MET A 280 5.87 -1.51 -6.88
CA MET A 280 6.24 -0.45 -5.96
C MET A 280 5.01 0.39 -5.65
N PHE A 281 4.49 0.22 -4.43
CA PHE A 281 3.28 0.87 -3.94
C PHE A 281 3.60 2.29 -3.47
N ALA A 282 3.41 3.27 -4.36
CA ALA A 282 3.67 4.68 -4.06
C ALA A 282 2.59 5.24 -3.13
N MET A 283 2.96 5.56 -1.90
CA MET A 283 2.08 6.08 -0.86
C MET A 283 1.69 7.55 -1.14
N THR A 284 0.91 7.77 -2.21
CA THR A 284 0.45 9.08 -2.68
C THR A 284 -0.71 9.63 -1.85
N TYR A 285 -0.54 9.58 -0.54
CA TYR A 285 -1.44 10.11 0.48
C TYR A 285 -0.63 10.63 1.67
N ASP A 286 -1.32 11.18 2.67
CA ASP A 286 -0.68 11.81 3.84
C ASP A 286 0.27 12.96 3.45
N PHE A 287 -0.08 13.71 2.40
CA PHE A 287 0.68 14.91 2.02
C PHE A 287 0.60 15.97 3.10
N LEU A 288 -0.60 16.12 3.67
CA LEU A 288 -0.91 16.96 4.82
C LEU A 288 -1.82 16.21 5.79
N GLY A 289 -1.72 16.54 7.08
CA GLY A 289 -2.56 15.94 8.11
C GLY A 289 -2.57 16.76 9.40
N GLY A 290 -3.33 16.28 10.37
CA GLY A 290 -3.57 16.96 11.65
C GLY A 290 -2.34 17.13 12.55
N TRP A 291 -1.19 16.58 12.18
CA TRP A 291 0.11 16.82 12.83
C TRP A 291 0.68 18.22 12.55
N GLY A 292 0.12 18.96 11.61
CA GLY A 292 0.48 20.34 11.26
C GLY A 292 -0.74 21.24 11.13
N THR A 293 -0.48 22.54 11.07
CA THR A 293 -1.50 23.57 10.88
C THR A 293 -1.78 23.87 9.41
N GLN A 294 -0.91 23.43 8.50
CA GLN A 294 -1.12 23.54 7.06
C GLN A 294 -2.32 22.69 6.65
N THR A 295 -3.29 23.34 6.03
CA THR A 295 -4.58 22.75 5.68
C THR A 295 -4.71 22.66 4.15
N GLY A 296 -5.16 21.53 3.65
CA GLY A 296 -5.31 21.30 2.22
C GLY A 296 -5.60 19.85 1.90
N HIS A 297 -5.34 19.47 0.65
CA HIS A 297 -5.56 18.09 0.24
C HIS A 297 -4.50 17.16 0.79
N THR A 298 -4.94 16.01 1.32
CA THR A 298 -4.06 14.96 1.84
C THR A 298 -3.61 13.97 0.76
N THR A 299 -4.29 13.94 -0.39
CA THR A 299 -4.11 12.86 -1.39
C THR A 299 -4.60 13.25 -2.78
N ASN A 300 -4.48 14.53 -3.16
CA ASN A 300 -4.92 15.04 -4.46
C ASN A 300 -4.13 14.41 -5.62
N LEU A 301 -4.81 14.22 -6.76
CA LEU A 301 -4.16 13.73 -7.98
C LEU A 301 -3.19 14.76 -8.56
N HIS A 302 -3.65 15.98 -8.80
CA HIS A 302 -2.85 17.03 -9.43
C HIS A 302 -2.38 18.08 -8.44
N ALA A 303 -1.11 18.47 -8.55
CA ALA A 303 -0.63 19.66 -7.89
C ALA A 303 -1.28 20.91 -8.53
N THR A 304 -1.66 21.87 -7.69
CA THR A 304 -2.27 23.13 -8.12
C THR A 304 -1.58 24.29 -7.42
N GLU A 305 -1.89 25.52 -7.82
CA GLU A 305 -1.45 26.73 -7.10
C GLU A 305 -1.97 26.82 -5.64
N ARG A 306 -2.92 25.93 -5.28
CA ARG A 306 -3.48 25.77 -3.92
C ARG A 306 -2.81 24.67 -3.12
N SER A 307 -1.94 23.87 -3.76
CA SER A 307 -1.24 22.79 -3.09
C SER A 307 -0.03 23.31 -2.33
N TRP A 308 0.06 23.03 -1.03
CA TRP A 308 1.26 23.30 -0.26
C TRP A 308 2.47 22.67 -0.95
N TRP A 309 3.53 23.46 -1.17
CA TRP A 309 4.78 23.04 -1.80
C TRP A 309 4.63 22.31 -3.14
N GLY A 310 3.52 22.56 -3.86
CA GLY A 310 3.27 21.90 -5.14
C GLY A 310 3.05 20.39 -5.05
N MET A 311 2.51 19.90 -3.93
CA MET A 311 2.26 18.48 -3.73
C MET A 311 1.06 17.99 -4.54
N GLY A 312 1.23 16.84 -5.17
CA GLY A 312 0.23 16.09 -5.90
C GLY A 312 0.76 14.71 -6.25
N ALA A 313 -0.13 13.74 -6.40
CA ALA A 313 0.28 12.38 -6.72
C ALA A 313 1.03 12.31 -8.05
N ASP A 314 0.59 13.07 -9.06
CA ASP A 314 1.24 13.19 -10.37
C ASP A 314 2.67 13.70 -10.27
N VAL A 315 2.92 14.71 -9.43
CA VAL A 315 4.27 15.25 -9.21
C VAL A 315 5.17 14.20 -8.58
N PHE A 316 4.70 13.53 -7.53
CA PHE A 316 5.50 12.53 -6.84
C PHE A 316 5.79 11.30 -7.69
N ILE A 317 4.81 10.81 -8.45
CA ILE A 317 5.01 9.70 -9.39
C ILE A 317 6.02 10.08 -10.48
N ASN A 318 5.91 11.27 -11.07
CA ASN A 318 6.88 11.72 -12.08
C ASN A 318 8.30 11.83 -11.51
N GLN A 319 8.45 12.33 -10.27
CA GLN A 319 9.75 12.35 -9.59
C GLN A 319 10.32 10.93 -9.38
N MET A 320 9.50 9.93 -9.05
CA MET A 320 9.94 8.54 -8.91
C MET A 320 10.40 7.97 -10.26
N ILE A 321 9.68 8.27 -11.34
CA ILE A 321 10.06 7.88 -12.71
C ILE A 321 11.41 8.52 -13.09
N GLU A 322 11.59 9.81 -12.84
CA GLU A 322 12.85 10.53 -13.07
C GLU A 322 14.02 9.95 -12.24
N GLN A 323 13.75 9.33 -11.09
CA GLN A 323 14.74 8.64 -10.26
C GLN A 323 15.02 7.21 -10.74
N GLY A 324 14.40 6.76 -11.83
CA GLY A 324 14.68 5.48 -12.47
C GLY A 324 13.74 4.33 -12.13
N ILE A 325 12.60 4.60 -11.51
CA ILE A 325 11.57 3.57 -11.34
C ILE A 325 10.79 3.40 -12.65
N PRO A 326 10.70 2.18 -13.20
CA PRO A 326 9.88 1.91 -14.38
C PRO A 326 8.40 2.16 -14.12
N ASN A 327 7.71 2.83 -15.06
CA ASN A 327 6.29 3.18 -14.91
C ASN A 327 5.41 1.98 -14.58
N GLU A 328 5.62 0.88 -15.29
CA GLU A 328 4.84 -0.36 -15.16
C GLU A 328 4.99 -1.06 -13.81
N LYS A 329 5.96 -0.66 -13.00
CA LYS A 329 6.14 -1.15 -11.63
C LYS A 329 5.54 -0.23 -10.58
N LEU A 330 5.23 1.03 -10.92
CA LEU A 330 4.63 1.98 -9.99
C LEU A 330 3.13 1.77 -9.87
N VAL A 331 2.66 1.57 -8.65
CA VAL A 331 1.24 1.43 -8.32
C VAL A 331 0.84 2.63 -7.46
N ILE A 332 -0.09 3.47 -7.96
CA ILE A 332 -0.48 4.71 -7.29
C ILE A 332 -1.41 4.45 -6.10
N GLY A 333 -1.18 5.14 -4.98
CA GLY A 333 -1.96 4.99 -3.76
C GLY A 333 -3.25 5.79 -3.73
N ALA A 334 -4.28 5.16 -3.17
CA ALA A 334 -5.57 5.75 -2.83
C ALA A 334 -5.83 5.60 -1.32
N ALA A 335 -6.38 6.64 -0.69
CA ALA A 335 -6.68 6.63 0.74
C ALA A 335 -8.17 6.34 0.97
N PHE A 336 -8.48 5.23 1.65
CA PHE A 336 -9.85 4.96 2.09
C PHE A 336 -10.14 5.62 3.46
N TYR A 337 -9.56 6.80 3.64
CA TYR A 337 -9.70 7.65 4.82
C TYR A 337 -9.51 9.12 4.46
N GLY A 338 -9.76 9.99 5.43
CA GLY A 338 -9.51 11.42 5.35
C GLY A 338 -8.66 11.94 6.49
N ARG A 339 -8.11 13.13 6.30
CA ARG A 339 -7.42 13.92 7.32
C ARG A 339 -8.17 15.21 7.56
N GLY A 340 -8.28 15.64 8.83
CA GLY A 340 -9.08 16.79 9.20
C GLY A 340 -8.41 17.77 10.13
N TRP A 341 -8.85 19.04 10.02
CA TRP A 341 -8.40 20.18 10.82
C TRP A 341 -9.59 20.91 11.40
N GLN A 342 -9.34 21.64 12.47
CA GLN A 342 -10.32 22.54 13.09
C GLN A 342 -9.75 23.93 13.34
N GLY A 343 -10.65 24.92 13.46
CA GLY A 343 -10.26 26.33 13.58
C GLY A 343 -9.65 26.87 12.27
N THR A 344 -10.16 26.42 11.12
CA THR A 344 -9.69 26.88 9.81
C THR A 344 -9.96 28.36 9.64
N LYS A 345 -8.91 29.13 9.34
CA LYS A 345 -8.94 30.60 9.29
C LYS A 345 -9.25 31.11 7.89
N ASP A 346 -10.02 32.21 7.83
CA ASP A 346 -10.32 32.95 6.61
C ASP A 346 -10.82 32.08 5.44
N PHE A 347 -11.55 31.01 5.75
CA PHE A 347 -12.08 30.06 4.78
C PHE A 347 -13.59 30.23 4.63
N ALA A 348 -14.02 30.62 3.42
CA ALA A 348 -15.42 30.85 3.05
C ALA A 348 -16.06 29.65 2.32
N GLY A 349 -15.43 28.46 2.35
CA GLY A 349 -15.92 27.26 1.68
C GLY A 349 -15.35 27.01 0.29
N GLU A 350 -14.54 27.93 -0.26
CA GLU A 350 -13.80 27.79 -1.51
C GLU A 350 -12.31 27.87 -1.22
N LEU A 351 -11.52 26.93 -1.74
CA LEU A 351 -10.08 26.89 -1.51
C LEU A 351 -9.41 28.16 -2.08
N PRO A 352 -8.61 28.89 -1.26
CA PRO A 352 -7.94 30.11 -1.72
C PRO A 352 -6.83 29.78 -2.71
N LYS A 353 -6.39 30.81 -3.46
CA LYS A 353 -5.16 30.77 -4.27
C LYS A 353 -3.92 30.97 -3.40
N GLY A 354 -3.72 30.16 -2.40
CA GLY A 354 -2.63 30.32 -1.46
C GLY A 354 -2.84 29.45 -0.23
N ASP A 355 -2.03 29.75 0.77
CA ASP A 355 -1.97 28.92 1.96
C ASP A 355 -3.27 28.98 2.78
N LEU A 356 -3.84 27.84 3.09
CA LEU A 356 -4.91 27.67 4.04
C LEU A 356 -4.33 27.12 5.35
N VAL A 357 -4.69 27.74 6.48
CA VAL A 357 -4.14 27.41 7.79
C VAL A 357 -5.27 27.21 8.78
N SER A 358 -5.14 26.17 9.61
CA SER A 358 -6.01 25.89 10.75
C SER A 358 -5.29 26.12 12.08
N GLU A 359 -6.01 26.15 13.18
CA GLU A 359 -5.42 26.26 14.52
C GLU A 359 -4.69 24.96 14.89
N GLN A 360 -5.28 23.82 14.54
CA GLN A 360 -4.75 22.49 14.82
C GLN A 360 -5.44 21.42 13.97
N GLY A 361 -4.93 20.19 14.02
CA GLY A 361 -5.66 19.01 13.56
C GLY A 361 -6.97 18.84 14.31
N ALA A 362 -7.97 18.22 13.67
CA ALA A 362 -9.24 17.91 14.34
C ALA A 362 -9.00 17.06 15.59
N GLN A 363 -9.62 17.44 16.69
CA GLN A 363 -9.49 16.72 17.97
C GLN A 363 -10.55 15.62 18.13
N PHE A 364 -11.01 15.10 17.01
CA PHE A 364 -11.95 13.98 16.88
C PHE A 364 -11.66 13.24 15.56
N GLY A 365 -12.20 12.03 15.41
CA GLY A 365 -12.01 11.20 14.24
C GLY A 365 -12.39 9.75 14.54
N THR A 366 -12.10 8.85 13.61
CA THR A 366 -12.37 7.42 13.76
C THR A 366 -11.20 6.72 14.46
N GLY A 367 -11.30 6.56 15.80
CA GLY A 367 -10.26 5.93 16.62
C GLY A 367 -9.04 6.80 16.92
N GLU A 368 -8.74 7.79 16.07
CA GLU A 368 -7.60 8.71 16.18
C GLU A 368 -8.03 10.14 15.82
N ASN A 369 -7.49 11.13 16.52
CA ASN A 369 -7.76 12.55 16.26
C ASN A 369 -7.25 12.95 14.86
N GLY A 370 -8.14 13.56 14.08
CA GLY A 370 -7.81 14.03 12.72
C GLY A 370 -7.71 12.96 11.65
N TYR A 371 -8.01 11.69 11.99
CA TYR A 371 -8.12 10.57 11.06
C TYR A 371 -9.57 10.11 10.93
N PHE A 372 -10.06 9.91 9.73
CA PHE A 372 -11.45 9.58 9.46
C PHE A 372 -11.54 8.46 8.44
N MET A 373 -11.97 7.28 8.85
CA MET A 373 -12.29 6.20 7.90
C MET A 373 -13.38 6.65 6.92
N PHE A 374 -13.31 6.22 5.67
CA PHE A 374 -14.27 6.66 4.65
C PHE A 374 -15.71 6.31 5.02
N TRP A 375 -15.97 5.12 5.56
CA TRP A 375 -17.31 4.73 6.02
C TRP A 375 -17.85 5.67 7.11
N ASP A 376 -16.99 6.14 8.01
CA ASP A 376 -17.37 7.10 9.06
C ASP A 376 -17.73 8.46 8.47
N LEU A 377 -16.93 8.94 7.48
CA LEU A 377 -17.25 10.16 6.74
C LEU A 377 -18.63 10.09 6.08
N MET A 378 -18.95 8.97 5.44
CA MET A 378 -20.25 8.79 4.76
C MET A 378 -21.43 8.71 5.72
N ASN A 379 -21.24 8.13 6.89
CA ASN A 379 -22.31 7.94 7.86
C ASN A 379 -22.53 9.17 8.76
N ASN A 380 -21.46 9.84 9.17
CA ASN A 380 -21.49 10.81 10.27
C ASN A 380 -21.13 12.26 9.88
N TYR A 381 -20.69 12.51 8.63
CA TYR A 381 -20.22 13.85 8.21
C TYR A 381 -21.00 14.34 6.97
N SER A 382 -22.31 14.41 7.08
CA SER A 382 -23.21 14.82 6.00
C SER A 382 -23.73 16.26 6.18
N SER A 383 -24.54 16.72 5.24
CA SER A 383 -25.23 18.01 5.32
C SER A 383 -26.15 18.12 6.54
N LYS A 384 -26.72 17.01 7.06
CA LYS A 384 -27.52 16.99 8.29
C LYS A 384 -26.70 17.35 9.54
N GLN A 385 -25.38 17.11 9.51
CA GLN A 385 -24.45 17.49 10.57
C GLN A 385 -23.73 18.84 10.28
N GLY A 386 -24.19 19.57 9.26
CA GLY A 386 -23.66 20.88 8.89
C GLY A 386 -22.39 20.83 8.02
N TYR A 387 -22.08 19.69 7.42
CA TYR A 387 -20.96 19.56 6.49
C TYR A 387 -21.41 19.77 5.04
N GLU A 388 -20.64 20.57 4.31
CA GLU A 388 -20.78 20.80 2.89
C GLU A 388 -19.76 19.95 2.13
N TYR A 389 -20.22 19.09 1.22
CA TYR A 389 -19.36 18.42 0.26
C TYR A 389 -18.92 19.38 -0.82
N LYS A 390 -17.62 19.43 -1.07
CA LYS A 390 -16.98 20.25 -2.13
C LYS A 390 -16.01 19.37 -2.92
N TYR A 391 -15.74 19.78 -4.15
CA TYR A 391 -14.76 19.10 -5.01
C TYR A 391 -13.86 20.13 -5.70
N ASP A 392 -12.54 19.95 -5.55
CA ASP A 392 -11.55 20.75 -6.28
C ASP A 392 -11.29 20.12 -7.65
N GLU A 393 -11.86 20.72 -8.69
CA GLU A 393 -11.75 20.22 -10.06
C GLU A 393 -10.31 20.24 -10.59
N GLN A 394 -9.46 21.16 -10.14
CA GLN A 394 -8.07 21.24 -10.56
C GLN A 394 -7.22 20.16 -9.88
N ALA A 395 -7.42 19.98 -8.59
CA ALA A 395 -6.70 18.98 -7.79
C ALA A 395 -7.26 17.54 -7.98
N GLN A 396 -8.48 17.41 -8.53
CA GLN A 396 -9.25 16.16 -8.58
C GLN A 396 -9.41 15.55 -7.19
N ALA A 397 -9.82 16.36 -6.22
CA ALA A 397 -9.91 15.94 -4.81
C ALA A 397 -11.16 16.50 -4.10
N PRO A 398 -11.92 15.68 -3.37
CA PRO A 398 -13.03 16.12 -2.53
C PRO A 398 -12.56 16.64 -1.19
N TYR A 399 -13.40 17.46 -0.56
CA TYR A 399 -13.28 17.87 0.82
C TYR A 399 -14.65 18.15 1.45
N LEU A 400 -14.72 18.03 2.77
CA LEU A 400 -15.86 18.45 3.57
C LEU A 400 -15.52 19.74 4.30
N TRP A 401 -16.47 20.67 4.34
CA TRP A 401 -16.39 21.91 5.07
C TRP A 401 -17.57 22.05 6.03
N ASN A 402 -17.30 22.37 7.29
CA ASN A 402 -18.32 22.76 8.26
C ASN A 402 -18.07 24.21 8.71
N PRO A 403 -18.88 25.19 8.23
CA PRO A 403 -18.66 26.60 8.50
C PRO A 403 -18.87 26.97 9.97
N ASP A 404 -19.81 26.32 10.66
CA ASP A 404 -20.13 26.61 12.07
C ASP A 404 -19.02 26.13 13.01
N LYS A 405 -18.47 24.95 12.74
CA LYS A 405 -17.39 24.33 13.51
C LYS A 405 -16.00 24.72 13.01
N LYS A 406 -15.90 25.38 11.86
CA LYS A 406 -14.64 25.68 11.16
C LYS A 406 -13.77 24.44 10.97
N VAL A 407 -14.39 23.33 10.54
CA VAL A 407 -13.73 22.05 10.31
C VAL A 407 -13.58 21.81 8.82
N PHE A 408 -12.35 21.51 8.40
CA PHE A 408 -12.00 21.09 7.06
C PHE A 408 -11.52 19.63 7.10
N ILE A 409 -12.05 18.77 6.21
CA ILE A 409 -11.63 17.37 6.08
C ILE A 409 -11.35 17.10 4.61
N SER A 410 -10.11 16.73 4.28
CA SER A 410 -9.73 16.22 2.96
C SER A 410 -9.79 14.70 2.97
N PHE A 411 -10.30 14.10 1.89
CA PHE A 411 -10.46 12.65 1.77
C PHE A 411 -10.46 12.24 0.30
N GLU A 412 -10.71 10.97 0.00
CA GLU A 412 -11.00 10.48 -1.35
C GLU A 412 -12.40 9.92 -1.43
N ASP A 413 -12.99 10.01 -2.62
CA ASP A 413 -14.26 9.43 -2.96
C ASP A 413 -14.17 8.67 -4.29
N GLN A 414 -15.30 8.12 -4.72
CA GLN A 414 -15.39 7.41 -5.98
C GLN A 414 -14.90 8.24 -7.19
N ARG A 415 -15.15 9.54 -7.18
CA ARG A 415 -14.78 10.44 -8.28
C ARG A 415 -13.27 10.64 -8.34
N SER A 416 -12.63 10.93 -7.22
CA SER A 416 -11.18 11.15 -7.16
C SER A 416 -10.40 9.87 -7.44
N ILE A 417 -10.85 8.73 -6.93
CA ILE A 417 -10.21 7.43 -7.20
C ILE A 417 -10.34 7.04 -8.68
N LYS A 418 -11.49 7.28 -9.30
CA LYS A 418 -11.66 7.09 -10.74
C LYS A 418 -10.67 7.95 -11.52
N ALA A 419 -10.50 9.22 -11.15
CA ALA A 419 -9.54 10.12 -11.80
C ALA A 419 -8.10 9.59 -11.65
N LYS A 420 -7.70 9.09 -10.46
CA LYS A 420 -6.39 8.45 -10.24
C LYS A 420 -6.21 7.20 -11.11
N ALA A 421 -7.22 6.32 -11.17
CA ALA A 421 -7.16 5.11 -11.98
C ALA A 421 -7.04 5.40 -13.48
N GLU A 422 -7.80 6.37 -14.00
CA GLU A 422 -7.72 6.81 -15.39
C GLU A 422 -6.36 7.44 -15.70
N TRP A 423 -5.82 8.24 -14.78
CA TRP A 423 -4.50 8.84 -14.91
C TRP A 423 -3.39 7.77 -14.88
N ALA A 424 -3.47 6.81 -13.96
CA ALA A 424 -2.53 5.69 -13.87
C ALA A 424 -2.48 4.90 -15.19
N LYS A 425 -3.65 4.60 -15.76
CA LYS A 425 -3.75 3.92 -17.06
C LYS A 425 -3.11 4.75 -18.18
N LYS A 426 -3.40 6.05 -18.24
CA LYS A 426 -2.85 6.96 -19.27
C LYS A 426 -1.33 7.12 -19.16
N SER A 427 -0.79 7.03 -17.94
CA SER A 427 0.64 7.16 -17.66
C SER A 427 1.39 5.82 -17.66
N ASP A 428 0.75 4.75 -18.13
CA ASP A 428 1.28 3.38 -18.18
C ASP A 428 1.80 2.87 -16.82
N LEU A 429 1.22 3.32 -15.70
CA LEU A 429 1.58 2.81 -14.37
C LEU A 429 1.15 1.36 -14.20
N GLY A 430 1.77 0.65 -13.27
CA GLY A 430 1.45 -0.72 -12.89
C GLY A 430 0.02 -0.91 -12.40
N GLY A 431 -0.57 0.09 -11.74
CA GLY A 431 -1.94 0.00 -11.26
C GLY A 431 -2.27 1.01 -10.17
N ILE A 432 -3.20 0.62 -9.31
CA ILE A 432 -3.67 1.40 -8.15
C ILE A 432 -3.80 0.50 -6.92
N PHE A 433 -3.51 1.02 -5.74
CA PHE A 433 -3.76 0.32 -4.49
C PHE A 433 -4.45 1.21 -3.46
N THR A 434 -4.99 0.61 -2.41
CA THR A 434 -5.59 1.37 -1.31
C THR A 434 -4.95 1.05 0.03
N TRP A 435 -4.77 2.08 0.86
CA TRP A 435 -4.67 2.02 2.30
C TRP A 435 -5.99 2.51 2.89
N GLU A 436 -6.84 1.76 3.57
CA GLU A 436 -6.79 0.30 3.64
C GLU A 436 -8.22 -0.24 3.44
N LEU A 437 -8.37 -1.53 3.21
CA LEU A 437 -9.64 -2.12 2.77
C LEU A 437 -10.81 -1.87 3.70
N SER A 438 -10.63 -1.90 5.02
CA SER A 438 -11.72 -1.69 5.97
C SER A 438 -12.27 -0.26 5.99
N GLY A 439 -11.57 0.68 5.35
CA GLY A 439 -12.07 2.05 5.20
C GLY A 439 -13.33 2.15 4.34
N ASP A 440 -13.57 1.20 3.45
CA ASP A 440 -14.79 1.10 2.64
C ASP A 440 -15.35 -0.33 2.62
N PRO A 441 -16.03 -0.76 3.66
CA PRO A 441 -16.53 -2.13 3.83
C PRO A 441 -17.84 -2.40 3.09
N SER A 442 -18.07 -1.83 1.94
CA SER A 442 -19.34 -1.93 1.17
C SER A 442 -19.38 -3.05 0.14
#